data_39e020a92e0cac346342da873a3bcd62
#
_entry.id   39e020a92e0cac346342da873a3bcd62
#
_cell.length_a   1.000
_cell.length_b   1.000
_cell.length_c   1.000
_cell.angle_alpha   90.00
_cell.angle_beta   90.00
_cell.angle_gamma   90.00
#
_symmetry.space_group_name_H-M   'P 1'
#
loop_
_entity.id
_entity.type
_entity.pdbx_description
1 polymer ?
#
loop_
_entity_poly.entity_id
_entity_poly.type
_entity_poly.pdbx_seq_one_letter_code
_entity_poly.pdbx_strand_id
1 'polypeptide(L)'
;MIRSVNGKGPQVHPNAFVSEFAYVVGDVEIGEGSSVWPGTVIRGDSGKVVIGKNTCIQDNSVVHGDHDVSIGDDVVIGHRVLCHGKTIGHRSLLGNGCIVNDGVSIGTDCIIASGAMVVDRMEIKSHSVVAGLPARIRRETTQKDKDLIKGYRDIYVKNTKMYLAENLNA
;
A
#
# COMPACT_ATOMS: atom_id res chain seq x y z
N MET A 1 7.06 -1.04 15.27
CA MET A 1 7.91 -2.18 15.74
C MET A 1 8.38 -2.99 14.53
N ILE A 2 9.69 -3.12 14.34
CA ILE A 2 10.31 -3.87 13.23
C ILE A 2 10.89 -5.17 13.78
N ARG A 3 10.61 -6.33 13.14
CA ARG A 3 11.01 -7.65 13.62
C ARG A 3 11.45 -8.58 12.49
N SER A 4 12.39 -9.45 12.81
CA SER A 4 12.81 -10.53 11.90
C SER A 4 12.06 -11.83 12.23
N VAL A 5 11.83 -12.64 11.23
CA VAL A 5 11.32 -14.02 11.33
C VAL A 5 12.03 -14.90 10.31
N ASN A 6 12.35 -16.14 10.68
CA ASN A 6 13.08 -17.09 9.83
C ASN A 6 14.38 -16.52 9.22
N GLY A 7 15.13 -15.73 9.99
CA GLY A 7 16.40 -15.13 9.56
C GLY A 7 16.26 -13.95 8.58
N LYS A 8 15.05 -13.55 8.22
CA LYS A 8 14.77 -12.39 7.36
C LYS A 8 14.15 -11.26 8.16
N GLY A 9 14.58 -10.04 7.90
CA GLY A 9 14.07 -8.83 8.55
C GLY A 9 13.84 -7.70 7.57
N PRO A 10 12.96 -6.75 7.92
CA PRO A 10 12.63 -5.64 7.04
C PRO A 10 13.85 -4.79 6.69
N GLN A 11 13.95 -4.42 5.42
CA GLN A 11 14.89 -3.46 4.86
C GLN A 11 14.14 -2.17 4.59
N VAL A 12 14.37 -1.18 5.44
CA VAL A 12 13.71 0.13 5.37
C VAL A 12 14.70 1.16 4.87
N HIS A 13 14.35 1.87 3.78
CA HIS A 13 15.19 2.94 3.27
C HIS A 13 15.33 4.07 4.32
N PRO A 14 16.54 4.69 4.52
CA PRO A 14 16.75 5.72 5.53
C PRO A 14 15.79 6.92 5.46
N ASN A 15 15.28 7.23 4.24
CA ASN A 15 14.31 8.29 3.99
C ASN A 15 12.86 7.78 3.99
N ALA A 16 12.58 6.57 4.46
CA ALA A 16 11.24 6.05 4.67
C ALA A 16 10.84 6.15 6.13
N PHE A 17 9.57 6.42 6.39
CA PHE A 17 9.00 6.51 7.73
C PHE A 17 8.25 5.22 8.08
N VAL A 18 8.56 4.64 9.23
CA VAL A 18 7.76 3.56 9.82
C VAL A 18 7.40 3.98 11.24
N SER A 19 6.12 4.15 11.51
CA SER A 19 5.64 4.51 12.85
C SER A 19 6.07 3.49 13.90
N GLU A 20 6.46 3.94 15.09
CA GLU A 20 6.72 3.05 16.25
C GLU A 20 5.52 2.16 16.60
N PHE A 21 4.29 2.60 16.27
CA PHE A 21 3.05 1.85 16.46
C PHE A 21 2.67 0.96 15.28
N ALA A 22 3.48 0.89 14.22
CA ALA A 22 3.32 -0.09 13.15
C ALA A 22 4.05 -1.39 13.48
N TYR A 23 3.57 -2.51 12.94
CA TYR A 23 4.22 -3.81 13.03
C TYR A 23 4.67 -4.29 11.66
N VAL A 24 5.98 -4.35 11.44
CA VAL A 24 6.58 -4.79 10.18
C VAL A 24 7.49 -5.98 10.45
N VAL A 25 7.24 -7.12 9.81
CA VAL A 25 7.95 -8.37 10.12
C VAL A 25 8.27 -9.17 8.87
N GLY A 26 9.44 -9.81 8.87
CA GLY A 26 9.88 -10.76 7.84
C GLY A 26 10.56 -10.09 6.65
N ASP A 27 10.46 -10.74 5.48
CA ASP A 27 11.08 -10.30 4.22
C ASP A 27 10.29 -9.14 3.60
N VAL A 28 10.56 -7.93 4.09
CA VAL A 28 9.87 -6.70 3.66
C VAL A 28 10.89 -5.69 3.19
N GLU A 29 10.66 -5.08 2.02
CA GLU A 29 11.45 -3.94 1.53
C GLU A 29 10.55 -2.71 1.45
N ILE A 30 11.02 -1.57 1.99
CA ILE A 30 10.31 -0.29 1.97
C ILE A 30 11.17 0.75 1.29
N GLY A 31 10.72 1.27 0.15
CA GLY A 31 11.44 2.20 -0.69
C GLY A 31 11.49 3.64 -0.15
N GLU A 32 12.34 4.44 -0.80
CA GLU A 32 12.60 5.83 -0.46
C GLU A 32 11.32 6.69 -0.44
N GLY A 33 11.17 7.54 0.56
CA GLY A 33 10.05 8.47 0.70
C GLY A 33 8.72 7.82 1.06
N SER A 34 8.70 6.49 1.22
CA SER A 34 7.49 5.75 1.61
C SER A 34 7.20 5.86 3.09
N SER A 35 5.95 5.60 3.49
CA SER A 35 5.52 5.74 4.87
C SER A 35 4.53 4.67 5.31
N VAL A 36 4.73 4.17 6.52
CA VAL A 36 3.88 3.18 7.19
C VAL A 36 3.36 3.79 8.49
N TRP A 37 2.06 3.96 8.56
CA TRP A 37 1.39 4.75 9.59
C TRP A 37 0.93 3.92 10.80
N PRO A 38 0.51 4.56 11.91
CA PRO A 38 0.17 3.84 13.15
C PRO A 38 -0.84 2.72 12.97
N GLY A 39 -0.63 1.60 13.68
CA GLY A 39 -1.51 0.44 13.66
C GLY A 39 -1.45 -0.39 12.38
N THR A 40 -0.64 0.00 11.40
CA THR A 40 -0.43 -0.79 10.18
C THR A 40 0.37 -2.05 10.47
N VAL A 41 -0.05 -3.16 9.86
CA VAL A 41 0.64 -4.45 9.92
C VAL A 41 1.13 -4.84 8.53
N ILE A 42 2.44 -5.10 8.40
CA ILE A 42 3.04 -5.62 7.16
C ILE A 42 3.78 -6.92 7.51
N ARG A 43 3.37 -8.02 6.87
CA ARG A 43 3.99 -9.33 7.11
C ARG A 43 4.56 -9.93 5.82
N GLY A 44 5.87 -10.09 5.79
CA GLY A 44 6.60 -10.85 4.77
C GLY A 44 7.09 -12.20 5.31
N ASP A 45 6.20 -12.96 5.93
CA ASP A 45 6.49 -14.25 6.57
C ASP A 45 6.13 -15.46 5.70
N SER A 46 5.23 -15.29 4.73
CA SER A 46 4.85 -16.32 3.75
C SER A 46 5.42 -16.05 2.36
N GLY A 47 5.62 -14.78 2.01
CA GLY A 47 6.24 -14.30 0.77
C GLY A 47 6.95 -12.98 1.02
N LYS A 48 7.78 -12.55 0.07
CA LYS A 48 8.44 -11.25 0.13
C LYS A 48 7.42 -10.13 -0.15
N VAL A 49 7.47 -9.05 0.64
CA VAL A 49 6.68 -7.83 0.40
C VAL A 49 7.62 -6.72 -0.05
N VAL A 50 7.40 -6.20 -1.25
CA VAL A 50 8.17 -5.07 -1.79
C VAL A 50 7.26 -3.85 -1.92
N ILE A 51 7.63 -2.75 -1.29
CA ILE A 51 6.94 -1.47 -1.34
C ILE A 51 7.85 -0.47 -2.03
N GLY A 52 7.40 0.08 -3.14
CA GLY A 52 8.14 1.04 -3.95
C GLY A 52 8.37 2.37 -3.27
N LYS A 53 8.74 3.40 -4.05
CA LYS A 53 9.06 4.75 -3.55
C LYS A 53 7.79 5.60 -3.38
N ASN A 54 7.85 6.57 -2.46
CA ASN A 54 6.79 7.55 -2.20
C ASN A 54 5.40 6.92 -1.96
N THR A 55 5.36 5.67 -1.54
CA THR A 55 4.12 4.92 -1.29
C THR A 55 3.73 5.05 0.17
N CYS A 56 2.47 5.37 0.45
CA CYS A 56 1.97 5.46 1.82
C CYS A 56 0.99 4.34 2.14
N ILE A 57 1.15 3.73 3.31
CA ILE A 57 0.24 2.73 3.87
C ILE A 57 -0.33 3.31 5.15
N GLN A 58 -1.58 3.73 5.09
CA GLN A 58 -2.22 4.53 6.12
C GLN A 58 -2.70 3.67 7.29
N ASP A 59 -3.10 4.35 8.35
CA ASP A 59 -3.37 3.80 9.68
C ASP A 59 -4.29 2.59 9.65
N ASN A 60 -3.95 1.59 10.50
CA ASN A 60 -4.72 0.35 10.72
C ASN A 60 -4.93 -0.51 9.46
N SER A 61 -4.08 -0.37 8.45
CA SER A 61 -4.11 -1.20 7.26
C SER A 61 -3.26 -2.46 7.42
N VAL A 62 -3.60 -3.50 6.66
CA VAL A 62 -2.86 -4.77 6.66
C VAL A 62 -2.35 -5.03 5.25
N VAL A 63 -1.05 -5.34 5.13
CA VAL A 63 -0.43 -5.84 3.89
C VAL A 63 0.19 -7.20 4.17
N HIS A 64 -0.31 -8.20 3.49
CA HIS A 64 0.16 -9.58 3.58
C HIS A 64 -0.20 -10.33 2.30
N GLY A 65 0.45 -11.43 2.02
CA GLY A 65 0.10 -12.36 0.95
C GLY A 65 0.65 -13.74 1.24
N ASP A 66 0.00 -14.77 0.72
CA ASP A 66 0.51 -16.15 0.79
C ASP A 66 1.66 -16.39 -0.21
N HIS A 67 1.91 -15.41 -1.07
CA HIS A 67 2.98 -15.34 -2.06
C HIS A 67 3.63 -13.96 -2.02
N ASP A 68 4.59 -13.71 -2.92
CA ASP A 68 5.23 -12.40 -3.04
C ASP A 68 4.21 -11.30 -3.37
N VAL A 69 4.33 -10.18 -2.68
CA VAL A 69 3.50 -8.99 -2.86
C VAL A 69 4.37 -7.85 -3.38
N SER A 70 3.96 -7.24 -4.47
CA SER A 70 4.65 -6.09 -5.06
C SER A 70 3.72 -4.89 -5.13
N ILE A 71 4.09 -3.82 -4.42
CA ILE A 71 3.40 -2.53 -4.42
C ILE A 71 4.33 -1.52 -5.10
N GLY A 72 3.86 -0.89 -6.16
CA GLY A 72 4.64 0.05 -6.97
C GLY A 72 4.95 1.37 -6.28
N ASP A 73 5.52 2.29 -7.06
CA ASP A 73 5.83 3.64 -6.61
C ASP A 73 4.58 4.53 -6.63
N ASP A 74 4.58 5.56 -5.78
CA ASP A 74 3.53 6.57 -5.73
C ASP A 74 2.13 6.00 -5.43
N VAL A 75 2.05 4.84 -4.76
CA VAL A 75 0.78 4.20 -4.39
C VAL A 75 0.26 4.80 -3.09
N VAL A 76 -1.06 4.99 -3.02
CA VAL A 76 -1.75 5.40 -1.80
C VAL A 76 -2.63 4.26 -1.32
N ILE A 77 -2.30 3.66 -0.18
CA ILE A 77 -3.15 2.71 0.52
C ILE A 77 -3.82 3.44 1.68
N GLY A 78 -5.12 3.63 1.57
CA GLY A 78 -5.93 4.38 2.55
C GLY A 78 -6.03 3.70 3.90
N HIS A 79 -6.77 4.32 4.82
CA HIS A 79 -6.96 3.79 6.18
C HIS A 79 -7.78 2.51 6.19
N ARG A 80 -7.44 1.55 7.07
CA ARG A 80 -8.16 0.27 7.29
C ARG A 80 -8.30 -0.58 6.03
N VAL A 81 -7.35 -0.52 5.12
CA VAL A 81 -7.33 -1.36 3.93
C VAL A 81 -6.81 -2.75 4.30
N LEU A 82 -7.47 -3.80 3.82
CA LEU A 82 -6.92 -5.16 3.77
C LEU A 82 -6.35 -5.40 2.36
N CYS A 83 -5.03 -5.41 2.25
CA CYS A 83 -4.33 -5.67 0.99
C CYS A 83 -3.64 -7.04 1.04
N HIS A 84 -4.29 -8.04 0.44
CA HIS A 84 -3.80 -9.40 0.26
C HIS A 84 -3.51 -9.71 -1.22
N GLY A 85 -3.45 -8.67 -2.06
CA GLY A 85 -3.20 -8.79 -3.50
C GLY A 85 -1.75 -9.11 -3.85
N LYS A 86 -1.55 -9.64 -5.05
CA LYS A 86 -0.24 -10.01 -5.59
C LYS A 86 0.55 -8.79 -6.08
N THR A 87 -0.11 -7.92 -6.85
CA THR A 87 0.53 -6.73 -7.42
C THR A 87 -0.38 -5.52 -7.37
N ILE A 88 0.18 -4.38 -6.97
CA ILE A 88 -0.47 -3.07 -7.02
C ILE A 88 0.42 -2.16 -7.88
N GLY A 89 -0.06 -1.77 -9.05
CA GLY A 89 0.67 -0.93 -10.00
C GLY A 89 0.88 0.50 -9.52
N HIS A 90 1.88 1.15 -10.09
CA HIS A 90 2.28 2.51 -9.73
C HIS A 90 1.13 3.51 -9.79
N ARG A 91 1.18 4.57 -8.97
CA ARG A 91 0.20 5.67 -8.97
C ARG A 91 -1.25 5.19 -8.84
N SER A 92 -1.47 4.18 -8.03
CA SER A 92 -2.80 3.65 -7.74
C SER A 92 -3.26 4.03 -6.34
N LEU A 93 -4.57 4.12 -6.15
CA LEU A 93 -5.22 4.45 -4.88
C LEU A 93 -6.11 3.28 -4.44
N LEU A 94 -5.83 2.74 -3.28
CA LEU A 94 -6.72 1.84 -2.54
C LEU A 94 -7.47 2.68 -1.50
N GLY A 95 -8.75 2.94 -1.75
CA GLY A 95 -9.58 3.79 -0.89
C GLY A 95 -9.85 3.17 0.48
N ASN A 96 -10.18 4.01 1.44
CA ASN A 96 -10.37 3.63 2.84
C ASN A 96 -11.28 2.41 3.01
N GLY A 97 -10.84 1.44 3.80
CA GLY A 97 -11.61 0.24 4.14
C GLY A 97 -11.88 -0.70 2.97
N CYS A 98 -11.22 -0.54 1.83
CA CYS A 98 -11.36 -1.52 0.75
C CYS A 98 -10.64 -2.82 1.09
N ILE A 99 -11.10 -3.90 0.49
CA ILE A 99 -10.54 -5.24 0.62
C ILE A 99 -10.03 -5.68 -0.76
N VAL A 100 -8.77 -6.05 -0.82
CA VAL A 100 -8.13 -6.65 -1.99
C VAL A 100 -7.74 -8.06 -1.62
N ASN A 101 -8.46 -9.04 -2.14
CA ASN A 101 -8.28 -10.45 -1.78
C ASN A 101 -7.09 -11.11 -2.50
N ASP A 102 -6.89 -12.40 -2.23
CA ASP A 102 -5.73 -13.15 -2.68
C ASP A 102 -5.57 -13.18 -4.21
N GLY A 103 -4.32 -13.11 -4.65
CA GLY A 103 -3.94 -13.25 -6.05
C GLY A 103 -4.40 -12.11 -6.97
N VAL A 104 -5.03 -11.05 -6.44
CA VAL A 104 -5.46 -9.89 -7.21
C VAL A 104 -4.28 -9.13 -7.77
N SER A 105 -4.35 -8.76 -9.05
CA SER A 105 -3.38 -7.90 -9.72
C SER A 105 -4.06 -6.60 -10.16
N ILE A 106 -3.54 -5.47 -9.70
CA ILE A 106 -4.05 -4.14 -10.03
C ILE A 106 -3.00 -3.41 -10.89
N GLY A 107 -3.42 -2.93 -12.03
CA GLY A 107 -2.58 -2.15 -12.94
C GLY A 107 -2.23 -0.75 -12.41
N THR A 108 -1.56 0.01 -13.24
CA THR A 108 -1.10 1.38 -12.94
C THR A 108 -2.25 2.39 -13.09
N ASP A 109 -2.18 3.50 -12.33
CA ASP A 109 -3.18 4.60 -12.38
C ASP A 109 -4.61 4.12 -12.09
N CYS A 110 -4.78 3.16 -11.16
CA CYS A 110 -6.08 2.63 -10.77
C CYS A 110 -6.61 3.25 -9.49
N ILE A 111 -7.93 3.24 -9.34
CA ILE A 111 -8.63 3.58 -8.08
C ILE A 111 -9.52 2.41 -7.69
N ILE A 112 -9.27 1.86 -6.51
CA ILE A 112 -10.21 1.01 -5.80
C ILE A 112 -10.98 1.90 -4.82
N ALA A 113 -12.26 2.04 -5.02
CA ALA A 113 -13.09 2.92 -4.21
C ALA A 113 -13.16 2.48 -2.74
N SER A 114 -13.37 3.43 -1.84
CA SER A 114 -13.54 3.13 -0.41
C SER A 114 -14.63 2.09 -0.18
N GLY A 115 -14.37 1.12 0.69
CA GLY A 115 -15.29 0.03 1.02
C GLY A 115 -15.53 -1.00 -0.10
N ALA A 116 -14.84 -0.91 -1.22
CA ALA A 116 -14.95 -1.93 -2.28
C ALA A 116 -14.29 -3.25 -1.86
N MET A 117 -14.84 -4.38 -2.31
CA MET A 117 -14.24 -5.69 -2.11
C MET A 117 -13.89 -6.34 -3.44
N VAL A 118 -12.59 -6.36 -3.76
CA VAL A 118 -12.05 -7.01 -4.95
C VAL A 118 -11.90 -8.50 -4.66
N VAL A 119 -12.58 -9.33 -5.44
CA VAL A 119 -12.59 -10.77 -5.26
C VAL A 119 -11.28 -11.41 -5.73
N ASP A 120 -11.01 -12.62 -5.22
CA ASP A 120 -9.78 -13.36 -5.47
C ASP A 120 -9.43 -13.45 -6.97
N ARG A 121 -8.13 -13.32 -7.24
CA ARG A 121 -7.51 -13.50 -8.57
C ARG A 121 -8.07 -12.59 -9.67
N MET A 122 -8.77 -11.52 -9.28
CA MET A 122 -9.25 -10.53 -10.25
C MET A 122 -8.06 -9.77 -10.84
N GLU A 123 -8.03 -9.67 -12.17
CA GLU A 123 -7.07 -8.83 -12.88
C GLU A 123 -7.73 -7.49 -13.26
N ILE A 124 -7.18 -6.41 -12.72
CA ILE A 124 -7.65 -5.06 -12.97
C ILE A 124 -6.63 -4.38 -13.89
N LYS A 125 -7.05 -4.10 -15.12
CA LYS A 125 -6.21 -3.39 -16.10
C LYS A 125 -5.89 -1.97 -15.63
N SER A 126 -4.77 -1.44 -16.10
CA SER A 126 -4.38 -0.04 -15.83
C SER A 126 -5.50 0.94 -16.19
N HIS A 127 -5.50 2.08 -15.54
CA HIS A 127 -6.45 3.17 -15.75
C HIS A 127 -7.92 2.79 -15.44
N SER A 128 -8.15 1.96 -14.42
CA SER A 128 -9.49 1.53 -14.04
C SER A 128 -9.94 2.15 -12.70
N VAL A 129 -11.20 2.56 -12.65
CA VAL A 129 -11.92 2.85 -11.39
C VAL A 129 -12.81 1.67 -11.07
N VAL A 130 -12.61 1.08 -9.88
CA VAL A 130 -13.26 -0.15 -9.42
C VAL A 130 -14.05 0.15 -8.15
N ALA A 131 -15.29 -0.28 -8.06
CA ALA A 131 -16.15 -0.02 -6.90
C ALA A 131 -17.20 -1.11 -6.70
N GLY A 132 -17.66 -1.25 -5.45
CA GLY A 132 -18.77 -2.11 -5.07
C GLY A 132 -18.37 -3.33 -4.25
N LEU A 133 -19.36 -4.11 -3.83
CA LEU A 133 -19.27 -5.33 -3.03
C LEU A 133 -20.22 -6.38 -3.64
N PRO A 134 -19.74 -7.33 -4.47
CA PRO A 134 -18.38 -7.44 -4.98
C PRO A 134 -18.01 -6.32 -5.96
N ALA A 135 -16.73 -6.00 -6.01
CA ALA A 135 -16.21 -4.91 -6.83
C ALA A 135 -16.29 -5.20 -8.33
N ARG A 136 -16.55 -4.17 -9.12
CA ARG A 136 -16.57 -4.21 -10.59
C ARG A 136 -15.88 -2.97 -11.16
N ILE A 137 -15.27 -3.09 -12.33
CA ILE A 137 -14.78 -1.94 -13.09
C ILE A 137 -15.98 -1.07 -13.46
N ARG A 138 -15.91 0.22 -13.14
CA ARG A 138 -16.98 1.20 -13.38
C ARG A 138 -16.69 2.10 -14.58
N ARG A 139 -15.44 2.54 -14.70
CA ARG A 139 -14.99 3.45 -15.77
C ARG A 139 -13.46 3.47 -15.83
N GLU A 140 -12.94 4.15 -16.79
CA GLU A 140 -11.52 4.51 -16.81
C GLU A 140 -11.24 5.71 -15.90
N THR A 141 -9.98 5.83 -15.45
CA THR A 141 -9.50 6.99 -14.71
C THR A 141 -9.33 8.19 -15.64
N THR A 142 -9.72 9.35 -15.15
CA THR A 142 -9.56 10.65 -15.81
C THR A 142 -8.29 11.35 -15.33
N GLN A 143 -7.91 12.47 -15.94
CA GLN A 143 -6.83 13.31 -15.43
C GLN A 143 -7.11 13.80 -14.00
N LYS A 144 -8.37 14.16 -13.69
CA LYS A 144 -8.78 14.55 -12.33
C LYS A 144 -8.54 13.45 -11.29
N ASP A 145 -8.76 12.19 -11.65
CA ASP A 145 -8.48 11.04 -10.78
C ASP A 145 -6.97 10.89 -10.51
N LYS A 146 -6.14 11.06 -11.54
CA LYS A 146 -4.68 11.02 -11.41
C LYS A 146 -4.14 12.17 -10.56
N ASP A 147 -4.69 13.37 -10.74
CA ASP A 147 -4.32 14.53 -9.93
C ASP A 147 -4.71 14.33 -8.45
N LEU A 148 -5.84 13.67 -8.19
CA LEU A 148 -6.28 13.29 -6.85
C LEU A 148 -5.28 12.33 -6.19
N ILE A 149 -4.88 11.26 -6.88
CA ILE A 149 -3.90 10.29 -6.37
C ILE A 149 -2.58 11.00 -6.06
N LYS A 150 -2.11 11.82 -7.01
CA LYS A 150 -0.89 12.61 -6.85
C LYS A 150 -0.98 13.55 -5.63
N GLY A 151 -2.10 14.23 -5.44
CA GLY A 151 -2.32 15.12 -4.31
C GLY A 151 -2.21 14.40 -2.96
N TYR A 152 -2.86 13.24 -2.81
CA TYR A 152 -2.73 12.43 -1.61
C TYR A 152 -1.28 11.96 -1.38
N ARG A 153 -0.63 11.43 -2.42
CA ARG A 153 0.76 11.02 -2.35
C ARG A 153 1.67 12.16 -1.89
N ASP A 154 1.54 13.36 -2.46
CA ASP A 154 2.38 14.52 -2.13
C ASP A 154 2.22 14.95 -0.66
N ILE A 155 0.98 14.88 -0.12
CA ILE A 155 0.71 15.13 1.30
C ILE A 155 1.50 14.14 2.17
N TYR A 156 1.46 12.83 1.85
CA TYR A 156 2.13 11.82 2.66
C TYR A 156 3.65 11.85 2.52
N VAL A 157 4.18 12.18 1.35
CA VAL A 157 5.63 12.42 1.18
C VAL A 157 6.10 13.62 2.02
N LYS A 158 5.30 14.70 2.10
CA LYS A 158 5.58 15.83 2.99
C LYS A 158 5.52 15.42 4.45
N ASN A 159 4.48 14.69 4.85
CA ASN A 159 4.32 14.21 6.22
C ASN A 159 5.46 13.26 6.63
N THR A 160 5.89 12.36 5.73
CA THR A 160 7.06 11.49 5.94
C THR A 160 8.28 12.29 6.40
N LYS A 161 8.63 13.36 5.67
CA LYS A 161 9.76 14.22 6.01
C LYS A 161 9.60 14.91 7.37
N MET A 162 8.39 15.36 7.66
CA MET A 162 8.06 16.04 8.93
C MET A 162 8.21 15.06 10.11
N TYR A 163 7.66 13.85 10.00
CA TYR A 163 7.72 12.85 11.07
C TYR A 163 9.14 12.30 11.29
N LEU A 164 9.93 12.17 10.23
CA LEU A 164 11.36 11.81 10.35
C LEU A 164 12.16 12.91 11.06
N ALA A 165 11.89 14.18 10.78
CA ALA A 165 12.55 15.31 11.43
C ALA A 165 12.24 15.40 12.93
N GLU A 166 11.08 14.91 13.36
CA GLU A 166 10.66 14.83 14.77
C GLU A 166 11.09 13.52 15.46
N ASN A 167 11.82 12.63 14.75
CA ASN A 167 12.26 11.31 15.26
C ASN A 167 11.11 10.41 15.75
N LEU A 168 9.97 10.41 15.03
CA LEU A 168 8.79 9.60 15.35
C LEU A 168 8.77 8.22 14.66
N ASN A 169 9.89 7.78 14.10
CA ASN A 169 10.06 6.49 13.45
C ASN A 169 10.46 5.37 14.43
N ALA A 170 10.17 4.12 14.02
CA ALA A 170 10.50 2.89 14.77
C ALA A 170 12.00 2.58 14.75
#